data_c4984386d7f98009dc7ef54a39ba988c
#
_entry.id   c4984386d7f98009dc7ef54a39ba988c
#
_cell.length_a   1.000
_cell.length_b   1.000
_cell.length_c   1.000
_cell.angle_alpha   90.00
_cell.angle_beta   90.00
_cell.angle_gamma   90.00
#
_symmetry.space_group_name_H-M   'P 1'
#
loop_
_entity.id
_entity.type
_entity.pdbx_description
1 polymer ?
#
loop_
_entity_poly.entity_id
_entity_poly.type
_entity_poly.pdbx_seq_one_letter_code
_entity_poly.pdbx_strand_id
1 'polypeptide(L)'
;TTYELYDEHQHTTVLKKGEYCQFCKGTYAKANIKKESHDLSSTVDGQIGNNRFYLTEKCDDCGYTTSEYVAAKSVVSSYYGTADGDAHTVSVSDLSDSGVHTKIRYGKTASDCYMTSAPNYTKAGYYPVYYEISYKYGGETMVENGVSYVWLLEDKKDDNNGGTVIVLPEKHEHDYRYLETVAPYC
;
A
#
# COMPACT_ATOMS: atom_id res chain seq x y z
N THR A 1 28.90 -30.22 5.67
CA THR A 1 28.97 -28.95 4.93
C THR A 1 28.46 -27.87 5.86
N THR A 2 29.15 -26.77 5.97
CA THR A 2 28.70 -25.58 6.68
C THR A 2 28.71 -24.41 5.71
N TYR A 3 27.76 -23.50 5.86
CA TYR A 3 27.68 -22.27 5.09
C TYR A 3 27.95 -21.09 6.00
N GLU A 4 28.71 -20.13 5.53
CA GLU A 4 29.03 -18.91 6.24
C GLU A 4 28.82 -17.72 5.32
N LEU A 5 28.19 -16.67 5.84
CA LEU A 5 28.02 -15.42 5.11
C LEU A 5 29.40 -14.86 4.73
N TYR A 6 29.59 -14.52 3.46
CA TYR A 6 30.82 -13.88 2.98
C TYR A 6 30.60 -12.38 2.75
N ASP A 7 29.56 -12.03 2.01
CA ASP A 7 29.09 -10.67 1.79
C ASP A 7 27.59 -10.70 1.38
N GLU A 8 27.03 -9.56 1.02
CA GLU A 8 25.63 -9.43 0.62
C GLU A 8 25.24 -10.18 -0.68
N HIS A 9 26.24 -10.63 -1.45
CA HIS A 9 26.01 -11.32 -2.72
C HIS A 9 26.38 -12.80 -2.67
N GLN A 10 27.25 -13.20 -1.75
CA GLN A 10 27.84 -14.54 -1.72
C GLN A 10 27.95 -15.13 -0.31
N HIS A 11 27.86 -16.43 -0.23
CA HIS A 11 28.26 -17.21 0.95
C HIS A 11 29.43 -18.14 0.63
N THR A 12 30.08 -18.62 1.68
CA THR A 12 31.12 -19.64 1.55
C THR A 12 30.58 -21.00 1.94
N THR A 13 30.85 -21.99 1.08
CA THR A 13 30.61 -23.39 1.40
C THR A 13 31.90 -24.01 1.92
N VAL A 14 31.85 -24.58 3.12
CA VAL A 14 32.99 -25.22 3.74
C VAL A 14 32.78 -26.72 3.82
N LEU A 15 33.52 -27.46 3.02
CA LEU A 15 33.57 -28.92 3.07
C LEU A 15 34.75 -29.33 3.91
N LYS A 16 34.52 -29.88 5.11
CA LYS A 16 35.55 -30.43 5.95
C LYS A 16 35.74 -31.90 5.63
N LYS A 17 36.93 -32.25 5.10
CA LYS A 17 37.34 -33.64 4.86
C LYS A 17 38.44 -34.01 5.87
N GLY A 18 38.17 -35.02 6.70
CA GLY A 18 39.19 -35.55 7.60
C GLY A 18 40.22 -36.39 6.84
N GLU A 19 41.50 -36.09 7.02
CA GLU A 19 42.60 -36.94 6.57
C GLU A 19 43.34 -37.52 7.78
N TYR A 20 43.72 -38.77 7.66
CA TYR A 20 44.42 -39.51 8.72
C TYR A 20 45.90 -39.50 8.43
N CYS A 21 46.70 -39.02 9.42
CA CYS A 21 48.13 -39.11 9.33
C CYS A 21 48.63 -40.48 9.78
N GLN A 22 49.29 -41.21 8.89
CA GLN A 22 49.81 -42.55 9.23
C GLN A 22 50.93 -42.53 10.25
N PHE A 23 51.67 -41.44 10.39
CA PHE A 23 52.77 -41.29 11.30
C PHE A 23 52.34 -40.87 12.70
N CYS A 24 51.58 -39.82 12.84
CA CYS A 24 51.14 -39.34 14.15
C CYS A 24 49.83 -39.93 14.64
N LYS A 25 49.15 -40.74 13.80
CA LYS A 25 47.85 -41.33 14.08
C LYS A 25 46.72 -40.29 14.34
N GLY A 26 47.02 -39.02 14.05
CA GLY A 26 46.04 -37.94 14.17
C GLY A 26 45.22 -37.74 12.93
N THR A 27 43.98 -37.28 13.11
CA THR A 27 43.14 -36.79 12.02
C THR A 27 43.17 -35.27 11.95
N TYR A 28 43.34 -34.72 10.78
CA TYR A 28 43.22 -33.29 10.53
C TYR A 28 42.15 -33.01 9.50
N ALA A 29 41.48 -31.90 9.64
CA ALA A 29 40.42 -31.49 8.72
C ALA A 29 41.00 -30.56 7.65
N LYS A 30 40.83 -30.94 6.36
CA LYS A 30 41.15 -30.08 5.24
C LYS A 30 39.86 -29.39 4.81
N ALA A 31 39.85 -28.08 4.85
CA ALA A 31 38.69 -27.30 4.41
C ALA A 31 38.84 -26.93 2.93
N ASN A 32 37.86 -27.32 2.09
CA ASN A 32 37.69 -26.72 0.80
C ASN A 32 36.65 -25.59 0.97
N ILE A 33 37.09 -24.38 0.68
CA ILE A 33 36.23 -23.19 0.73
C ILE A 33 35.88 -22.83 -0.70
N LYS A 34 34.59 -22.78 -1.00
CA LYS A 34 34.05 -22.33 -2.29
C LYS A 34 33.14 -21.14 -2.03
N LYS A 35 33.27 -20.10 -2.82
CA LYS A 35 32.33 -18.98 -2.83
C LYS A 35 31.21 -19.26 -3.81
N GLU A 36 30.00 -19.08 -3.38
CA GLU A 36 28.80 -19.32 -4.20
C GLU A 36 27.84 -18.15 -3.99
N SER A 37 27.06 -17.82 -5.02
CA SER A 37 25.97 -16.85 -4.89
C SER A 37 24.90 -17.36 -3.93
N HIS A 38 24.21 -16.45 -3.25
CA HIS A 38 23.07 -16.82 -2.44
C HIS A 38 21.97 -17.46 -3.29
N ASP A 39 21.40 -18.55 -2.77
CA ASP A 39 20.15 -19.11 -3.29
C ASP A 39 19.02 -18.52 -2.45
N LEU A 40 18.38 -17.47 -2.99
CA LEU A 40 17.41 -16.66 -2.25
C LEU A 40 15.98 -17.16 -2.48
N SER A 41 15.28 -17.42 -1.39
CA SER A 41 13.83 -17.58 -1.36
C SER A 41 13.18 -16.26 -1.00
N SER A 42 12.09 -15.89 -1.71
CA SER A 42 11.39 -14.62 -1.51
C SER A 42 10.03 -14.84 -0.88
N THR A 43 9.67 -13.99 0.08
CA THR A 43 8.33 -13.92 0.68
C THR A 43 7.82 -12.50 0.62
N VAL A 44 6.51 -12.35 0.40
CA VAL A 44 5.83 -11.04 0.40
C VAL A 44 4.81 -11.02 1.52
N ASP A 45 4.76 -9.93 2.28
CA ASP A 45 3.77 -9.66 3.32
C ASP A 45 3.14 -8.28 3.12
N GLY A 46 1.82 -8.20 3.09
CA GLY A 46 1.07 -6.96 2.89
C GLY A 46 0.65 -6.33 4.22
N GLN A 47 1.04 -5.06 4.45
CA GLN A 47 0.65 -4.33 5.65
C GLN A 47 -0.27 -3.14 5.32
N ILE A 48 -1.57 -3.32 5.51
CA ILE A 48 -2.62 -2.34 5.19
C ILE A 48 -2.39 -1.00 5.90
N GLY A 49 -2.08 -1.00 7.19
CA GLY A 49 -1.90 0.23 7.97
C GLY A 49 -0.72 1.10 7.53
N ASN A 50 0.23 0.54 6.78
CA ASN A 50 1.41 1.22 6.27
C ASN A 50 1.36 1.46 4.75
N ASN A 51 0.34 0.96 4.06
CA ASN A 51 0.20 1.01 2.60
C ASN A 51 1.44 0.49 1.88
N ARG A 52 1.95 -0.68 2.30
CA ARG A 52 3.19 -1.28 1.80
C ARG A 52 3.09 -2.80 1.74
N PHE A 53 3.79 -3.37 0.76
CA PHE A 53 4.22 -4.75 0.79
C PHE A 53 5.68 -4.81 1.25
N TYR A 54 6.01 -5.81 2.04
CA TYR A 54 7.38 -6.12 2.45
C TYR A 54 7.84 -7.34 1.68
N LEU A 55 8.86 -7.16 0.85
CA LEU A 55 9.56 -8.25 0.18
C LEU A 55 10.75 -8.63 1.05
N THR A 56 10.75 -9.84 1.53
CA THR A 56 11.88 -10.41 2.29
C THR A 56 12.50 -11.54 1.48
N GLU A 57 13.80 -11.45 1.25
CA GLU A 57 14.59 -12.48 0.62
C GLU A 57 15.52 -13.11 1.64
N LYS A 58 15.61 -14.43 1.66
CA LYS A 58 16.41 -15.19 2.62
C LYS A 58 17.17 -16.28 1.90
N CYS A 59 18.45 -16.39 2.21
CA CYS A 59 19.27 -17.53 1.83
C CYS A 59 19.10 -18.64 2.86
N ASP A 60 18.57 -19.79 2.45
CA ASP A 60 18.32 -20.92 3.35
C ASP A 60 19.63 -21.58 3.83
N ASP A 61 20.71 -21.44 3.08
CA ASP A 61 21.99 -22.03 3.38
C ASP A 61 22.75 -21.28 4.48
N CYS A 62 22.91 -19.96 4.36
CA CYS A 62 23.71 -19.15 5.29
C CYS A 62 22.87 -18.25 6.21
N GLY A 63 21.55 -18.16 5.98
CA GLY A 63 20.65 -17.32 6.77
C GLY A 63 20.74 -15.83 6.43
N TYR A 64 21.47 -15.43 5.39
CA TYR A 64 21.45 -14.04 4.91
C TYR A 64 20.02 -13.62 4.61
N THR A 65 19.65 -12.42 5.03
CA THR A 65 18.30 -11.88 4.83
C THR A 65 18.40 -10.44 4.41
N THR A 66 17.64 -10.06 3.39
CA THR A 66 17.40 -8.67 3.00
C THR A 66 15.93 -8.39 2.98
N SER A 67 15.54 -7.13 3.21
CA SER A 67 14.15 -6.72 3.16
C SER A 67 14.05 -5.35 2.51
N GLU A 68 13.08 -5.22 1.60
CA GLU A 68 12.69 -3.97 1.00
C GLU A 68 11.19 -3.79 1.10
N TYR A 69 10.68 -2.58 0.88
CA TYR A 69 9.26 -2.33 0.83
C TYR A 69 8.85 -1.76 -0.54
N VAL A 70 7.63 -2.11 -0.94
CA VAL A 70 6.99 -1.65 -2.17
C VAL A 70 5.74 -0.89 -1.78
N ALA A 71 5.65 0.38 -2.16
CA ALA A 71 4.51 1.21 -1.81
C ALA A 71 3.26 0.79 -2.60
N ALA A 72 2.13 0.70 -1.89
CA ALA A 72 0.83 0.34 -2.45
C ALA A 72 -0.19 1.38 -1.98
N LYS A 73 -0.25 2.52 -2.68
CA LYS A 73 -1.01 3.68 -2.24
C LYS A 73 -1.75 4.32 -3.41
N SER A 74 -3.03 4.62 -3.19
CA SER A 74 -3.84 5.45 -4.08
C SER A 74 -4.55 6.54 -3.28
N VAL A 75 -4.82 7.65 -3.93
CA VAL A 75 -5.58 8.77 -3.35
C VAL A 75 -6.85 8.96 -4.15
N VAL A 76 -7.99 8.84 -3.48
CA VAL A 76 -9.30 9.17 -4.05
C VAL A 76 -9.70 10.55 -3.53
N SER A 77 -9.60 11.56 -4.40
CA SER A 77 -9.86 12.95 -4.05
C SER A 77 -11.31 13.32 -4.25
N SER A 78 -11.87 14.02 -3.27
CA SER A 78 -13.22 14.59 -3.36
C SER A 78 -13.28 15.69 -4.42
N TYR A 79 -14.44 15.85 -5.03
CA TYR A 79 -14.74 16.97 -5.91
C TYR A 79 -15.58 18.01 -5.17
N TYR A 80 -15.25 19.27 -5.38
CA TYR A 80 -15.98 20.41 -4.86
C TYR A 80 -16.18 21.45 -5.95
N GLY A 81 -17.42 21.80 -6.28
CA GLY A 81 -17.73 22.72 -7.36
C GLY A 81 -19.20 23.13 -7.40
N THR A 82 -19.61 23.70 -8.52
CA THR A 82 -20.96 24.16 -8.79
C THR A 82 -21.69 23.18 -9.71
N ALA A 83 -22.99 23.04 -9.55
CA ALA A 83 -23.84 22.25 -10.44
C ALA A 83 -24.09 23.05 -11.72
N ASP A 84 -23.17 22.97 -12.66
CA ASP A 84 -23.16 23.65 -13.95
C ASP A 84 -23.91 22.88 -15.08
N GLY A 85 -24.44 21.71 -14.74
CA GLY A 85 -25.10 20.78 -15.67
C GLY A 85 -24.17 19.70 -16.20
N ASP A 86 -22.85 19.85 -16.02
CA ASP A 86 -21.89 18.83 -16.38
C ASP A 86 -21.80 17.74 -15.29
N ALA A 87 -21.24 16.59 -15.69
CA ALA A 87 -21.09 15.44 -14.80
C ALA A 87 -19.78 15.53 -13.99
N HIS A 88 -19.90 15.54 -12.67
CA HIS A 88 -18.79 15.60 -11.75
C HIS A 88 -18.66 14.32 -10.95
N THR A 89 -17.40 13.93 -10.64
CA THR A 89 -17.08 12.73 -9.88
C THR A 89 -15.80 12.92 -9.07
N VAL A 90 -15.47 11.95 -8.22
CA VAL A 90 -14.19 11.88 -7.53
C VAL A 90 -13.05 11.59 -8.51
N SER A 91 -11.85 12.08 -8.22
CA SER A 91 -10.65 11.75 -8.99
C SER A 91 -9.78 10.73 -8.26
N VAL A 92 -8.98 9.98 -9.01
CA VAL A 92 -8.09 8.96 -8.47
C VAL A 92 -6.67 9.19 -8.98
N SER A 93 -5.71 9.12 -8.06
CA SER A 93 -4.28 9.10 -8.35
C SER A 93 -3.68 7.84 -7.75
N ASP A 94 -3.16 6.97 -8.60
CA ASP A 94 -2.38 5.81 -8.15
C ASP A 94 -0.92 6.23 -7.96
N LEU A 95 -0.42 6.06 -6.75
CA LEU A 95 0.93 6.40 -6.31
C LEU A 95 1.71 5.15 -5.90
N SER A 96 1.23 3.98 -6.32
CA SER A 96 1.89 2.71 -6.05
C SER A 96 3.18 2.56 -6.85
N ASP A 97 4.11 1.81 -6.29
CA ASP A 97 5.35 1.46 -6.97
C ASP A 97 5.10 0.52 -8.15
N SER A 98 6.09 0.44 -9.03
CA SER A 98 6.06 -0.46 -10.20
C SER A 98 5.87 -1.92 -9.76
N GLY A 99 5.02 -2.65 -10.48
CA GLY A 99 4.69 -4.04 -10.19
C GLY A 99 3.50 -4.23 -9.25
N VAL A 100 3.02 -3.18 -8.58
CA VAL A 100 1.76 -3.25 -7.83
C VAL A 100 0.59 -3.13 -8.79
N HIS A 101 -0.33 -4.09 -8.74
CA HIS A 101 -1.56 -4.06 -9.52
C HIS A 101 -2.69 -3.50 -8.67
N THR A 102 -3.10 -2.27 -8.99
CA THR A 102 -4.18 -1.56 -8.30
C THR A 102 -5.51 -1.75 -9.03
N LYS A 103 -6.56 -2.04 -8.27
CA LYS A 103 -7.93 -2.10 -8.76
C LYS A 103 -8.86 -1.38 -7.82
N ILE A 104 -9.68 -0.48 -8.37
CA ILE A 104 -10.64 0.30 -7.60
C ILE A 104 -12.06 -0.09 -7.98
N ARG A 105 -12.92 -0.19 -6.97
CA ARG A 105 -14.36 -0.37 -7.10
C ARG A 105 -15.08 0.69 -6.30
N TYR A 106 -16.27 1.07 -6.75
CA TYR A 106 -17.09 2.07 -6.11
C TYR A 106 -18.45 1.50 -5.71
N GLY A 107 -19.07 2.12 -4.72
CA GLY A 107 -20.35 1.67 -4.20
C GLY A 107 -21.19 2.80 -3.60
N LYS A 108 -22.45 2.46 -3.29
CA LYS A 108 -23.37 3.34 -2.57
C LYS A 108 -23.19 3.24 -1.05
N THR A 109 -22.56 2.17 -0.58
CA THR A 109 -22.22 1.91 0.82
C THR A 109 -20.82 1.31 0.91
N ALA A 110 -20.21 1.38 2.08
CA ALA A 110 -18.88 0.83 2.33
C ALA A 110 -18.78 -0.69 2.12
N SER A 111 -19.90 -1.41 2.25
CA SER A 111 -19.94 -2.87 2.13
C SER A 111 -20.35 -3.37 0.74
N ASP A 112 -20.64 -2.48 -0.20
CA ASP A 112 -21.20 -2.83 -1.51
C ASP A 112 -20.51 -2.05 -2.63
N CYS A 113 -19.20 -2.26 -2.79
CA CYS A 113 -18.36 -1.66 -3.82
C CYS A 113 -18.26 -2.60 -5.04
N TYR A 114 -19.18 -2.51 -5.99
CA TYR A 114 -19.22 -3.38 -7.18
C TYR A 114 -18.99 -2.63 -8.51
N MET A 115 -19.17 -1.30 -8.54
CA MET A 115 -19.05 -0.50 -9.75
C MET A 115 -17.57 -0.33 -10.14
N THR A 116 -17.26 -0.43 -11.42
CA THR A 116 -15.91 -0.25 -11.97
C THR A 116 -15.58 1.21 -12.31
N SER A 117 -16.61 2.07 -12.35
CA SER A 117 -16.47 3.50 -12.58
C SER A 117 -17.10 4.27 -11.43
N ALA A 118 -16.50 5.39 -11.06
CA ALA A 118 -17.07 6.27 -10.05
C ALA A 118 -18.41 6.83 -10.53
N PRO A 119 -19.39 6.99 -9.62
CA PRO A 119 -20.68 7.59 -9.98
C PRO A 119 -20.52 9.08 -10.34
N ASN A 120 -21.32 9.54 -11.28
CA ASN A 120 -21.34 10.93 -11.73
C ASN A 120 -22.59 11.65 -11.20
N TYR A 121 -22.45 12.93 -10.88
CA TYR A 121 -23.49 13.78 -10.35
C TYR A 121 -23.56 15.10 -11.12
N THR A 122 -24.76 15.57 -11.43
CA THR A 122 -25.01 16.81 -12.20
C THR A 122 -25.85 17.83 -11.43
N LYS A 123 -26.48 17.39 -10.31
CA LYS A 123 -27.36 18.24 -9.52
C LYS A 123 -26.65 18.69 -8.25
N ALA A 124 -27.03 19.87 -7.75
CA ALA A 124 -26.55 20.34 -6.46
C ALA A 124 -26.89 19.34 -5.35
N GLY A 125 -25.93 19.10 -4.47
CA GLY A 125 -26.04 18.14 -3.37
C GLY A 125 -24.70 17.69 -2.82
N TYR A 126 -24.77 16.88 -1.79
CA TYR A 126 -23.63 16.26 -1.13
C TYR A 126 -23.72 14.74 -1.30
N TYR A 127 -22.80 14.16 -2.02
CA TYR A 127 -22.82 12.76 -2.45
C TYR A 127 -21.61 12.01 -1.94
N PRO A 128 -21.78 11.12 -0.95
CA PRO A 128 -20.70 10.21 -0.56
C PRO A 128 -20.47 9.17 -1.66
N VAL A 129 -19.21 8.95 -1.99
CA VAL A 129 -18.73 7.95 -2.93
C VAL A 129 -17.85 6.98 -2.15
N TYR A 130 -18.38 5.81 -1.85
CA TYR A 130 -17.64 4.74 -1.18
C TYR A 130 -16.76 4.03 -2.19
N TYR A 131 -15.58 3.60 -1.76
CA TYR A 131 -14.66 2.87 -2.61
C TYR A 131 -13.94 1.76 -1.85
N GLU A 132 -13.56 0.75 -2.60
CA GLU A 132 -12.67 -0.33 -2.22
C GLU A 132 -11.49 -0.35 -3.19
N ILE A 133 -10.27 -0.30 -2.66
CA ILE A 133 -9.04 -0.40 -3.43
C ILE A 133 -8.36 -1.71 -3.06
N SER A 134 -8.10 -2.54 -4.05
CA SER A 134 -7.30 -3.74 -3.87
C SER A 134 -5.94 -3.57 -4.56
N TYR A 135 -4.88 -3.82 -3.82
CA TYR A 135 -3.50 -3.83 -4.28
C TYR A 135 -3.01 -5.26 -4.30
N LYS A 136 -2.36 -5.67 -5.39
CA LYS A 136 -1.78 -7.01 -5.51
C LYS A 136 -0.31 -6.93 -5.92
N TYR A 137 0.54 -7.61 -5.16
CA TYR A 137 1.97 -7.72 -5.42
C TYR A 137 2.51 -9.07 -4.91
N GLY A 138 3.36 -9.75 -5.69
CA GLY A 138 4.02 -11.00 -5.28
C GLY A 138 3.08 -12.13 -4.85
N GLY A 139 1.83 -12.13 -5.33
CA GLY A 139 0.81 -13.11 -4.91
C GLY A 139 -0.06 -12.67 -3.73
N GLU A 140 0.40 -11.69 -2.93
CA GLU A 140 -0.33 -11.12 -1.81
C GLU A 140 -1.33 -10.05 -2.27
N THR A 141 -2.38 -9.86 -1.48
CA THR A 141 -3.44 -8.87 -1.75
C THR A 141 -3.76 -8.09 -0.48
N MET A 142 -3.73 -6.76 -0.60
CA MET A 142 -4.25 -5.86 0.43
C MET A 142 -5.52 -5.20 -0.07
N VAL A 143 -6.46 -4.90 0.84
CA VAL A 143 -7.71 -4.21 0.53
C VAL A 143 -7.89 -3.02 1.48
N GLU A 144 -8.14 -1.86 0.92
CA GLU A 144 -8.43 -0.61 1.62
C GLU A 144 -9.83 -0.14 1.24
N ASN A 145 -10.62 0.28 2.23
CA ASN A 145 -11.94 0.87 2.01
C ASN A 145 -11.95 2.32 2.46
N GLY A 146 -12.68 3.16 1.73
CA GLY A 146 -12.78 4.55 2.07
C GLY A 146 -14.04 5.21 1.53
N VAL A 147 -14.15 6.50 1.82
CA VAL A 147 -15.21 7.37 1.29
C VAL A 147 -14.60 8.70 0.87
N SER A 148 -14.99 9.16 -0.30
CA SER A 148 -14.75 10.52 -0.80
C SER A 148 -16.07 11.15 -1.19
N TYR A 149 -16.08 12.42 -1.49
CA TYR A 149 -17.31 13.17 -1.66
C TYR A 149 -17.34 13.94 -2.97
N VAL A 150 -18.53 14.04 -3.57
CA VAL A 150 -18.83 15.02 -4.60
C VAL A 150 -19.78 16.02 -3.97
N TRP A 151 -19.34 17.27 -3.87
CA TRP A 151 -20.15 18.36 -3.33
C TRP A 151 -20.40 19.39 -4.42
N LEU A 152 -21.65 19.52 -4.86
CA LEU A 152 -22.09 20.45 -5.88
C LEU A 152 -23.00 21.50 -5.25
N LEU A 153 -22.61 22.75 -5.37
CA LEU A 153 -23.39 23.90 -4.92
C LEU A 153 -24.38 24.32 -6.02
N GLU A 154 -25.52 24.86 -5.64
CA GLU A 154 -26.44 25.48 -6.60
C GLU A 154 -25.83 26.74 -7.21
N ASP A 155 -25.83 26.84 -8.53
CA ASP A 155 -25.56 28.09 -9.24
C ASP A 155 -26.81 28.97 -9.23
N LYS A 156 -27.00 29.75 -8.19
CA LYS A 156 -28.04 30.78 -8.18
C LYS A 156 -27.53 31.99 -8.94
N LYS A 157 -27.93 32.14 -10.20
CA LYS A 157 -27.81 33.41 -10.89
C LYS A 157 -28.75 34.39 -10.19
N ASP A 158 -28.17 35.39 -9.55
CA ASP A 158 -28.95 36.49 -8.98
C ASP A 158 -29.47 37.35 -10.14
N ASP A 159 -30.76 37.30 -10.36
CA ASP A 159 -31.44 37.99 -11.48
C ASP A 159 -31.31 39.54 -11.39
N ASN A 160 -30.72 40.07 -10.32
CA ASN A 160 -30.70 41.50 -10.07
C ASN A 160 -29.31 42.16 -9.95
N ASN A 161 -28.19 41.47 -9.86
CA ASN A 161 -26.88 42.18 -9.69
C ASN A 161 -25.62 41.37 -9.98
N GLY A 162 -25.61 40.32 -10.77
CA GLY A 162 -24.41 39.67 -11.28
C GLY A 162 -23.49 39.03 -10.25
N GLY A 163 -23.93 38.79 -9.02
CA GLY A 163 -23.18 38.13 -7.96
C GLY A 163 -23.62 36.65 -7.80
N THR A 164 -22.69 35.74 -7.81
CA THR A 164 -22.95 34.34 -7.48
C THR A 164 -23.18 34.21 -5.97
N VAL A 165 -24.42 33.91 -5.56
CA VAL A 165 -24.74 33.61 -4.16
C VAL A 165 -24.50 32.13 -3.93
N ILE A 166 -23.46 31.80 -3.20
CA ILE A 166 -23.19 30.45 -2.73
C ILE A 166 -24.18 30.15 -1.57
N VAL A 167 -25.22 29.35 -1.85
CA VAL A 167 -26.08 28.86 -0.80
C VAL A 167 -25.46 27.57 -0.26
N LEU A 168 -24.92 27.67 0.94
CA LEU A 168 -24.52 26.48 1.69
C LEU A 168 -25.81 25.65 1.98
N PRO A 169 -25.76 24.31 1.85
CA PRO A 169 -26.89 23.47 2.21
C PRO A 169 -27.28 23.76 3.67
N GLU A 170 -28.60 23.74 3.93
CA GLU A 170 -29.12 23.98 5.28
C GLU A 170 -28.37 23.15 6.30
N LYS A 171 -28.01 23.83 7.39
CA LYS A 171 -27.26 23.40 8.54
C LYS A 171 -27.51 21.92 8.88
N HIS A 172 -26.63 21.01 8.49
CA HIS A 172 -26.54 19.72 9.14
C HIS A 172 -25.79 19.92 10.45
N GLU A 173 -26.34 19.40 11.54
CA GLU A 173 -25.66 19.41 12.82
C GLU A 173 -24.35 18.59 12.71
N HIS A 174 -23.22 19.27 12.82
CA HIS A 174 -21.97 18.58 12.99
C HIS A 174 -21.95 18.01 14.41
N ASP A 175 -22.05 16.69 14.55
CA ASP A 175 -21.75 15.98 15.78
C ASP A 175 -20.21 15.99 15.94
N TYR A 176 -19.70 17.09 16.47
CA TYR A 176 -18.30 17.19 16.89
C TYR A 176 -18.10 16.32 18.12
N ARG A 177 -17.82 15.05 17.94
CA ARG A 177 -17.26 14.24 19.03
C ARG A 177 -15.84 14.73 19.27
N TYR A 178 -15.66 15.37 20.41
CA TYR A 178 -14.33 15.66 20.94
C TYR A 178 -13.59 14.33 21.06
N LEU A 179 -12.64 14.09 20.19
CA LEU A 179 -11.57 13.15 20.49
C LEU A 179 -10.72 13.82 21.56
N GLU A 180 -10.86 13.39 22.81
CA GLU A 180 -9.93 13.76 23.87
C GLU A 180 -8.52 13.40 23.37
N THR A 181 -7.77 14.42 23.00
CA THR A 181 -6.33 14.29 22.80
C THR A 181 -5.74 14.08 24.18
N VAL A 182 -5.45 12.84 24.52
CA VAL A 182 -4.63 12.52 25.69
C VAL A 182 -3.29 13.23 25.49
N ALA A 183 -3.04 14.25 26.28
CA ALA A 183 -1.75 14.93 26.28
C ALA A 183 -0.65 13.90 26.59
N PRO A 184 0.48 13.91 25.87
CA PRO A 184 1.59 13.04 26.22
C PRO A 184 2.09 13.41 27.62
N TYR A 185 2.07 12.46 28.53
CA TYR A 185 2.74 12.62 29.83
C TYR A 185 4.24 12.70 29.58
N CYS A 186 4.85 13.75 30.13
CA CYS A 186 6.31 13.84 30.26
C CYS A 186 6.82 12.83 31.27
#